data_d1a27179c0a24b55ddb3061285638f2e
#
_entry.id   d1a27179c0a24b55ddb3061285638f2e
#
_cell.length_a   1.000
_cell.length_b   1.000
_cell.length_c   1.000
_cell.angle_alpha   90.00
_cell.angle_beta   90.00
_cell.angle_gamma   90.00
#
_symmetry.space_group_name_H-M   'P 1'
#
loop_
_entity.id
_entity.type
_entity.pdbx_description
1 polymer ?
#
loop_
_entity_poly.entity_id
_entity_poly.type
_entity_poly.pdbx_seq_one_letter_code
_entity_poly.pdbx_strand_id
1 'polypeptide(L)'
;MSTAGYPQWHPDAAQTLIAPIVASAPGPVLLCLQAVQSHFGYVPADAVGLVADACNVSRADVHGVVTFYADLRDAPPPAIPVRLCAAEACQAVGGRELKADWAAACGDDADLAALTGTDEPIFCLGNCALGPAALVDGELLGRADVADRKSTRLNSSHVRTSRMP
;
A
#
# COMPACT_ATOMS: atom_id res chain seq x y z
N MET A 1 17.52 5.09 6.69
CA MET A 1 17.35 3.67 6.31
C MET A 1 16.56 3.67 5.02
N SER A 2 17.08 3.08 3.94
CA SER A 2 16.49 3.16 2.60
C SER A 2 15.20 2.34 2.58
N THR A 3 14.09 3.00 2.39
CA THR A 3 12.79 2.41 2.16
C THR A 3 12.76 1.78 0.79
N ALA A 4 12.61 0.47 0.76
CA ALA A 4 12.23 -0.39 -0.39
C ALA A 4 12.39 0.22 -1.81
N GLY A 5 13.60 0.52 -2.25
CA GLY A 5 13.89 0.81 -3.66
C GLY A 5 13.38 2.15 -4.24
N TYR A 6 12.69 2.96 -3.45
CA TYR A 6 12.20 4.27 -3.91
C TYR A 6 13.27 5.36 -3.74
N PRO A 7 13.37 6.33 -4.67
CA PRO A 7 14.26 7.48 -4.54
C PRO A 7 13.83 8.37 -3.36
N GLN A 8 14.83 9.06 -2.78
CA GLN A 8 14.55 10.04 -1.73
C GLN A 8 13.75 11.21 -2.31
N TRP A 9 12.81 11.75 -1.51
CA TRP A 9 12.03 12.91 -1.90
C TRP A 9 12.89 14.10 -2.27
N HIS A 10 12.61 14.70 -3.43
CA HIS A 10 13.23 15.94 -3.90
C HIS A 10 12.20 16.78 -4.66
N PRO A 11 11.97 18.04 -4.28
CA PRO A 11 10.93 18.89 -4.88
C PRO A 11 11.11 19.10 -6.39
N ASP A 12 12.34 19.34 -6.86
CA ASP A 12 12.61 19.60 -8.29
C ASP A 12 12.32 18.37 -9.15
N ALA A 13 12.63 17.18 -8.63
CA ALA A 13 12.31 15.92 -9.30
C ALA A 13 10.79 15.73 -9.39
N ALA A 14 10.07 16.03 -8.31
CA ALA A 14 8.61 15.98 -8.30
C ALA A 14 8.00 16.99 -9.27
N GLN A 15 8.50 18.23 -9.32
CA GLN A 15 8.04 19.26 -10.25
C GLN A 15 8.23 18.83 -11.71
N THR A 16 9.40 18.28 -12.02
CA THR A 16 9.68 17.73 -13.36
C THR A 16 8.72 16.60 -13.73
N LEU A 17 8.41 15.74 -12.76
CA LEU A 17 7.52 14.60 -12.94
C LEU A 17 6.07 15.03 -13.23
N ILE A 18 5.54 16.02 -12.50
CA ILE A 18 4.14 16.43 -12.62
C ILE A 18 3.88 17.43 -13.74
N ALA A 19 4.88 18.19 -14.21
CA ALA A 19 4.72 19.24 -15.22
C ALA A 19 3.99 18.77 -16.50
N PRO A 20 4.34 17.62 -17.13
CA PRO A 20 3.61 17.13 -18.31
C PRO A 20 2.17 16.73 -18.00
N ILE A 21 1.88 16.27 -16.79
CA ILE A 21 0.53 15.89 -16.36
C ILE A 21 -0.34 17.13 -16.24
N VAL A 22 0.17 18.18 -15.59
CA VAL A 22 -0.52 19.45 -15.43
C VAL A 22 -0.83 20.09 -16.80
N ALA A 23 0.08 19.96 -17.76
CA ALA A 23 -0.09 20.53 -19.09
C ALA A 23 -1.13 19.81 -19.96
N SER A 24 -1.39 18.53 -19.71
CA SER A 24 -2.19 17.68 -20.62
C SER A 24 -3.51 17.17 -20.03
N ALA A 25 -3.63 17.07 -18.71
CA ALA A 25 -4.77 16.41 -18.08
C ALA A 25 -5.81 17.43 -17.59
N PRO A 26 -7.11 17.24 -17.85
CA PRO A 26 -8.17 17.99 -17.19
C PRO A 26 -8.29 17.47 -15.74
N GLY A 27 -8.18 18.39 -14.75
CA GLY A 27 -8.23 18.03 -13.33
C GLY A 27 -7.04 17.18 -12.86
N PRO A 28 -5.80 17.70 -12.98
CA PRO A 28 -4.58 16.89 -12.86
C PRO A 28 -4.19 16.48 -11.44
N VAL A 29 -4.86 16.98 -10.39
CA VAL A 29 -4.43 16.81 -8.99
C VAL A 29 -4.21 15.35 -8.60
N LEU A 30 -5.21 14.47 -8.81
CA LEU A 30 -5.09 13.06 -8.48
C LEU A 30 -3.98 12.37 -9.26
N LEU A 31 -3.87 12.65 -10.55
CA LEU A 31 -2.83 12.06 -11.40
C LEU A 31 -1.42 12.51 -10.96
N CYS A 32 -1.26 13.77 -10.55
CA CYS A 32 -0.01 14.28 -10.00
C CYS A 32 0.36 13.55 -8.70
N LEU A 33 -0.60 13.38 -7.78
CA LEU A 33 -0.38 12.65 -6.52
C LEU A 33 -0.03 11.18 -6.77
N GLN A 34 -0.70 10.52 -7.70
CA GLN A 34 -0.39 9.15 -8.10
C GLN A 34 1.01 9.03 -8.73
N ALA A 35 1.41 9.99 -9.56
CA ALA A 35 2.75 10.01 -10.14
C ALA A 35 3.83 10.21 -9.06
N VAL A 36 3.62 11.14 -8.12
CA VAL A 36 4.48 11.35 -6.96
C VAL A 36 4.61 10.08 -6.15
N GLN A 37 3.49 9.43 -5.79
CA GLN A 37 3.52 8.19 -5.03
C GLN A 37 4.21 7.04 -5.78
N SER A 38 3.96 6.91 -7.09
CA SER A 38 4.60 5.86 -7.89
C SER A 38 6.10 6.02 -7.95
N HIS A 39 6.61 7.25 -7.93
CA HIS A 39 8.03 7.54 -8.01
C HIS A 39 8.72 7.47 -6.64
N PHE A 40 8.12 8.06 -5.60
CA PHE A 40 8.73 8.18 -4.26
C PHE A 40 8.21 7.15 -3.25
N GLY A 41 7.19 6.35 -3.62
CA GLY A 41 6.56 5.35 -2.76
C GLY A 41 5.46 5.90 -1.86
N TYR A 42 5.37 7.21 -1.69
CA TYR A 42 4.39 7.90 -0.83
C TYR A 42 4.21 9.36 -1.29
N VAL A 43 3.25 10.06 -0.72
CA VAL A 43 2.99 11.49 -0.93
C VAL A 43 3.47 12.25 0.30
N PRO A 44 4.67 12.85 0.30
CA PRO A 44 5.15 13.66 1.42
C PRO A 44 4.26 14.88 1.64
N ALA A 45 4.22 15.40 2.87
CA ALA A 45 3.46 16.61 3.19
C ALA A 45 3.84 17.81 2.31
N ASP A 46 5.12 17.93 1.96
CA ASP A 46 5.62 19.00 1.08
C ASP A 46 5.08 18.90 -0.36
N ALA A 47 4.72 17.70 -0.82
CA ALA A 47 4.12 17.49 -2.14
C ALA A 47 2.76 18.17 -2.27
N VAL A 48 2.00 18.31 -1.18
CA VAL A 48 0.69 18.97 -1.17
C VAL A 48 0.80 20.42 -1.67
N GLY A 49 1.77 21.17 -1.14
CA GLY A 49 2.03 22.54 -1.58
C GLY A 49 2.47 22.63 -3.04
N LEU A 50 3.41 21.77 -3.42
CA LEU A 50 3.95 21.72 -4.77
C LEU A 50 2.87 21.39 -5.83
N VAL A 51 2.00 20.42 -5.57
CA VAL A 51 0.89 20.05 -6.45
C VAL A 51 -0.18 21.14 -6.48
N ALA A 52 -0.47 21.79 -5.34
CA ALA A 52 -1.43 22.89 -5.26
C ALA A 52 -0.99 24.07 -6.14
N ASP A 53 0.27 24.49 -6.02
CA ASP A 53 0.85 25.57 -6.80
C ASP A 53 0.88 25.23 -8.31
N ALA A 54 1.29 24.01 -8.66
CA ALA A 54 1.36 23.55 -10.05
C ALA A 54 -0.01 23.44 -10.74
N CYS A 55 -1.03 22.98 -9.99
CA CYS A 55 -2.40 22.81 -10.51
C CYS A 55 -3.28 24.07 -10.35
N ASN A 56 -2.77 25.14 -9.74
CA ASN A 56 -3.50 26.37 -9.42
C ASN A 56 -4.79 26.10 -8.62
N VAL A 57 -4.68 25.30 -7.57
CA VAL A 57 -5.76 24.99 -6.60
C VAL A 57 -5.29 25.27 -5.18
N SER A 58 -6.20 25.24 -4.21
CA SER A 58 -5.79 25.43 -2.82
C SER A 58 -5.09 24.18 -2.23
N ARG A 59 -4.23 24.40 -1.23
CA ARG A 59 -3.64 23.28 -0.47
C ARG A 59 -4.69 22.42 0.23
N ALA A 60 -5.81 23.03 0.63
CA ALA A 60 -6.94 22.33 1.23
C ALA A 60 -7.58 21.34 0.24
N ASP A 61 -7.74 21.73 -1.03
CA ASP A 61 -8.27 20.85 -2.06
C ASP A 61 -7.36 19.64 -2.29
N VAL A 62 -6.05 19.88 -2.40
CA VAL A 62 -5.07 18.78 -2.59
C VAL A 62 -5.03 17.87 -1.35
N HIS A 63 -5.02 18.44 -0.15
CA HIS A 63 -5.07 17.66 1.09
C HIS A 63 -6.36 16.83 1.19
N GLY A 64 -7.49 17.40 0.76
CA GLY A 64 -8.77 16.69 0.68
C GLY A 64 -8.68 15.47 -0.25
N VAL A 65 -7.99 15.58 -1.38
CA VAL A 65 -7.75 14.44 -2.29
C VAL A 65 -6.86 13.38 -1.62
N VAL A 66 -5.75 13.79 -0.98
CA VAL A 66 -4.85 12.86 -0.28
C VAL A 66 -5.58 12.07 0.80
N THR A 67 -6.41 12.73 1.60
CA THR A 67 -7.14 12.07 2.69
C THR A 67 -8.35 11.25 2.23
N PHE A 68 -8.93 11.60 1.09
CA PHE A 68 -10.08 10.87 0.54
C PHE A 68 -9.68 9.53 -0.08
N TYR A 69 -8.55 9.48 -0.77
CA TYR A 69 -8.09 8.26 -1.43
C TYR A 69 -7.19 7.44 -0.49
N ALA A 70 -7.73 6.37 0.10
CA ALA A 70 -7.03 5.48 1.03
C ALA A 70 -5.78 4.79 0.43
N ASP A 71 -5.66 4.76 -0.90
CA ASP A 71 -4.47 4.22 -1.58
C ASP A 71 -3.30 5.22 -1.62
N LEU A 72 -3.53 6.51 -1.34
CA LEU A 72 -2.47 7.49 -1.21
C LEU A 72 -1.86 7.42 0.19
N ARG A 73 -0.56 7.15 0.26
CA ARG A 73 0.18 6.98 1.51
C ARG A 73 0.88 8.28 1.89
N ASP A 74 0.85 8.62 3.16
CA ASP A 74 1.58 9.76 3.75
C ASP A 74 2.98 9.40 4.25
N ALA A 75 3.30 8.09 4.28
CA ALA A 75 4.58 7.55 4.69
C ALA A 75 5.09 6.49 3.69
N PRO A 76 6.41 6.27 3.65
CA PRO A 76 7.00 5.22 2.83
C PRO A 76 6.40 3.85 3.14
N PRO A 77 6.11 3.03 2.11
CA PRO A 77 5.57 1.70 2.34
C PRO A 77 6.59 0.81 3.07
N PRO A 78 6.14 -0.16 3.85
CA PRO A 78 7.00 -1.19 4.40
C PRO A 78 7.65 -1.99 3.27
N ALA A 79 8.75 -2.69 3.58
CA ALA A 79 9.49 -3.48 2.57
C ALA A 79 8.62 -4.60 1.98
N ILE A 80 7.73 -5.17 2.78
CA ILE A 80 6.79 -6.23 2.38
C ILE A 80 5.40 -5.83 2.90
N PRO A 81 4.60 -5.06 2.16
CA PRO A 81 3.27 -4.66 2.61
C PRO A 81 2.36 -5.87 2.76
N VAL A 82 1.77 -6.02 3.96
CA VAL A 82 0.80 -7.06 4.26
C VAL A 82 -0.54 -6.41 4.56
N ARG A 83 -1.59 -6.82 3.85
CA ARG A 83 -2.95 -6.33 4.07
C ARG A 83 -3.91 -7.51 4.24
N LEU A 84 -4.61 -7.57 5.37
CA LEU A 84 -5.57 -8.62 5.67
C LEU A 84 -6.97 -8.17 5.31
N CYS A 85 -7.73 -9.05 4.66
CA CYS A 85 -9.11 -8.76 4.35
C CYS A 85 -9.96 -8.76 5.62
N ALA A 86 -10.55 -7.60 5.94
CA ALA A 86 -11.42 -7.39 7.09
C ALA A 86 -12.92 -7.39 6.71
N ALA A 87 -13.28 -7.78 5.48
CA ALA A 87 -14.67 -7.91 5.07
C ALA A 87 -15.37 -9.07 5.77
N GLU A 88 -16.69 -8.95 5.97
CA GLU A 88 -17.49 -9.92 6.73
C GLU A 88 -17.34 -11.36 6.25
N ALA A 89 -17.32 -11.59 4.93
CA ALA A 89 -17.15 -12.93 4.38
C ALA A 89 -15.83 -13.59 4.81
N CYS A 90 -14.74 -12.82 4.86
CA CYS A 90 -13.46 -13.31 5.36
C CYS A 90 -13.47 -13.49 6.88
N GLN A 91 -14.12 -12.57 7.62
CA GLN A 91 -14.26 -12.70 9.07
C GLN A 91 -15.06 -13.96 9.45
N ALA A 92 -16.09 -14.31 8.68
CA ALA A 92 -16.92 -15.50 8.92
C ALA A 92 -16.16 -16.83 8.73
N VAL A 93 -15.05 -16.82 8.00
CA VAL A 93 -14.26 -18.03 7.69
C VAL A 93 -12.84 -17.98 8.26
N GLY A 94 -12.66 -17.31 9.40
CA GLY A 94 -11.39 -17.30 10.14
C GLY A 94 -10.54 -16.03 9.96
N GLY A 95 -11.08 -14.96 9.37
CA GLY A 95 -10.32 -13.72 9.17
C GLY A 95 -9.99 -12.97 10.46
N ARG A 96 -10.79 -13.15 11.53
CA ARG A 96 -10.52 -12.55 12.85
C ARG A 96 -9.37 -13.25 13.55
N GLU A 97 -9.37 -14.56 13.50
CA GLU A 97 -8.32 -15.43 14.03
C GLU A 97 -7.01 -15.14 13.30
N LEU A 98 -7.05 -15.09 11.97
CA LEU A 98 -5.91 -14.72 11.13
C LEU A 98 -5.31 -13.37 11.52
N LYS A 99 -6.14 -12.37 11.79
CA LYS A 99 -5.67 -11.05 12.24
C LYS A 99 -5.04 -11.08 13.62
N ALA A 100 -5.64 -11.81 14.55
CA ALA A 100 -5.09 -11.98 15.90
C ALA A 100 -3.74 -12.71 15.90
N ASP A 101 -3.64 -13.81 15.14
CA ASP A 101 -2.41 -14.58 14.99
C ASP A 101 -1.30 -13.76 14.30
N TRP A 102 -1.69 -12.92 13.33
CA TRP A 102 -0.75 -12.01 12.69
C TRP A 102 -0.22 -10.95 13.65
N ALA A 103 -1.09 -10.34 14.44
CA ALA A 103 -0.70 -9.35 15.44
C ALA A 103 0.23 -9.98 16.51
N ALA A 104 -0.04 -11.21 16.95
CA ALA A 104 0.82 -11.95 17.85
C ALA A 104 2.19 -12.24 17.21
N ALA A 105 2.23 -12.71 15.97
CA ALA A 105 3.48 -12.97 15.26
C ALA A 105 4.36 -11.72 15.07
N CYS A 106 3.75 -10.56 14.83
CA CYS A 106 4.45 -9.27 14.76
C CYS A 106 4.89 -8.80 16.16
N GLY A 107 4.13 -9.12 17.21
CA GLY A 107 4.51 -8.82 18.60
C GLY A 107 5.73 -9.63 19.06
N ASP A 108 5.85 -10.86 18.60
CA ASP A 108 6.94 -11.77 18.96
C ASP A 108 8.21 -11.56 18.11
N ASP A 109 8.07 -10.97 16.92
CA ASP A 109 9.18 -10.77 15.96
C ASP A 109 9.22 -9.30 15.50
N ALA A 110 10.07 -8.51 16.15
CA ALA A 110 10.25 -7.09 15.85
C ALA A 110 10.78 -6.84 14.42
N ASP A 111 11.56 -7.76 13.86
CA ASP A 111 12.06 -7.67 12.48
C ASP A 111 10.91 -7.88 11.49
N LEU A 112 10.01 -8.81 11.78
CA LEU A 112 8.80 -9.03 10.98
C LEU A 112 7.91 -7.80 11.00
N ALA A 113 7.66 -7.21 12.18
CA ALA A 113 6.87 -6.00 12.33
C ALA A 113 7.49 -4.81 11.56
N ALA A 114 8.81 -4.65 11.61
CA ALA A 114 9.52 -3.60 10.89
C ALA A 114 9.46 -3.78 9.36
N LEU A 115 9.49 -5.03 8.88
CA LEU A 115 9.44 -5.34 7.44
C LEU A 115 8.05 -5.17 6.84
N THR A 116 6.99 -5.48 7.59
CA THR A 116 5.62 -5.56 7.07
C THR A 116 4.76 -4.34 7.41
N GLY A 117 5.21 -3.50 8.35
CA GLY A 117 4.49 -2.32 8.79
C GLY A 117 3.22 -2.63 9.59
N THR A 118 2.42 -1.60 9.80
CA THR A 118 1.11 -1.71 10.44
C THR A 118 0.07 -2.23 9.47
N ASP A 119 -0.78 -3.12 9.95
CA ASP A 119 -1.87 -3.71 9.19
C ASP A 119 -3.00 -2.68 8.97
N GLU A 120 -3.04 -2.07 7.81
CA GLU A 120 -4.21 -1.31 7.37
C GLU A 120 -5.29 -2.29 6.88
N PRO A 121 -6.52 -2.25 7.45
CA PRO A 121 -7.58 -3.14 7.03
C PRO A 121 -8.00 -2.86 5.59
N ILE A 122 -8.12 -3.91 4.77
CA ILE A 122 -8.73 -3.82 3.45
C ILE A 122 -10.11 -4.50 3.46
N PHE A 123 -11.12 -3.79 2.94
CA PHE A 123 -12.49 -4.30 2.92
C PHE A 123 -12.83 -4.86 1.55
N CYS A 124 -12.62 -6.16 1.42
CA CYS A 124 -12.82 -7.03 0.27
C CYS A 124 -11.72 -6.97 -0.80
N LEU A 125 -10.96 -8.08 -0.87
CA LEU A 125 -9.99 -8.35 -1.94
C LEU A 125 -10.60 -9.08 -3.16
N GLY A 126 -11.92 -9.28 -3.17
CA GLY A 126 -12.60 -10.03 -4.25
C GLY A 126 -12.44 -11.54 -4.19
N ASN A 127 -11.73 -12.09 -3.20
CA ASN A 127 -11.41 -13.53 -3.08
C ASN A 127 -12.24 -14.25 -2.00
N CYS A 128 -13.52 -13.91 -1.87
CA CYS A 128 -14.38 -14.40 -0.79
C CYS A 128 -14.57 -15.93 -0.80
N ALA A 129 -14.57 -16.55 -1.98
CA ALA A 129 -14.70 -18.01 -2.11
C ALA A 129 -13.50 -18.78 -1.54
N LEU A 130 -12.36 -18.12 -1.42
CA LEU A 130 -11.12 -18.68 -0.86
C LEU A 130 -10.71 -17.91 0.42
N GLY A 131 -11.67 -17.40 1.20
CA GLY A 131 -11.40 -16.73 2.46
C GLY A 131 -10.80 -17.68 3.53
N PRO A 132 -10.12 -17.14 4.53
CA PRO A 132 -9.71 -15.76 4.66
C PRO A 132 -8.64 -15.37 3.63
N ALA A 133 -8.66 -14.10 3.19
CA ALA A 133 -7.75 -13.62 2.15
C ALA A 133 -6.78 -12.56 2.68
N ALA A 134 -5.58 -12.54 2.12
CA ALA A 134 -4.55 -11.54 2.39
C ALA A 134 -3.89 -11.07 1.10
N LEU A 135 -3.36 -9.86 1.11
CA LEU A 135 -2.51 -9.31 0.06
C LEU A 135 -1.10 -9.14 0.66
N VAL A 136 -0.12 -9.81 0.10
CA VAL A 136 1.28 -9.77 0.57
C VAL A 136 2.15 -9.34 -0.59
N ASP A 137 2.80 -8.19 -0.48
CA ASP A 137 3.63 -7.61 -1.54
C ASP A 137 2.91 -7.54 -2.91
N GLY A 138 1.61 -7.21 -2.88
CA GLY A 138 0.76 -7.16 -4.08
C GLY A 138 0.25 -8.52 -4.58
N GLU A 139 0.63 -9.63 -3.95
CA GLU A 139 0.13 -10.96 -4.30
C GLU A 139 -1.06 -11.37 -3.44
N LEU A 140 -2.13 -11.81 -4.11
CA LEU A 140 -3.37 -12.23 -3.48
C LEU A 140 -3.29 -13.69 -3.00
N LEU A 141 -3.41 -13.88 -1.69
CA LEU A 141 -3.45 -15.19 -1.05
C LEU A 141 -4.88 -15.53 -0.60
N GLY A 142 -5.35 -16.72 -0.96
CA GLY A 142 -6.58 -17.29 -0.43
C GLY A 142 -6.29 -18.37 0.60
N ARG A 143 -7.24 -18.64 1.53
CA ARG A 143 -7.07 -19.53 2.68
C ARG A 143 -5.80 -19.21 3.45
N ALA A 144 -5.56 -17.91 3.62
CA ALA A 144 -4.34 -17.39 4.20
C ALA A 144 -4.20 -17.82 5.66
N ASP A 145 -3.01 -18.28 6.05
CA ASP A 145 -2.61 -18.50 7.42
C ASP A 145 -1.26 -17.82 7.73
N VAL A 146 -0.84 -17.83 9.01
CA VAL A 146 0.41 -17.19 9.43
C VAL A 146 1.64 -18.00 9.02
N ALA A 147 1.52 -19.31 8.84
CA ALA A 147 2.61 -20.20 8.44
C ALA A 147 3.00 -19.98 6.98
N ASP A 148 2.03 -19.76 6.10
CA ASP A 148 2.28 -19.46 4.68
C ASP A 148 3.13 -18.19 4.48
N ARG A 149 3.04 -17.22 5.39
CA ARG A 149 3.78 -15.96 5.35
C ARG A 149 5.22 -16.07 5.80
N LYS A 150 5.53 -16.99 6.72
CA LYS A 150 6.93 -17.30 7.05
C LYS A 150 7.64 -17.95 5.87
N SER A 151 6.93 -18.76 5.09
CA SER A 151 7.47 -19.39 3.87
C SER A 151 7.65 -18.38 2.73
N THR A 152 6.77 -17.39 2.57
CA THR A 152 6.89 -16.32 1.58
C THR A 152 8.09 -15.41 1.89
N ARG A 153 8.40 -15.19 3.18
CA ARG A 153 9.62 -14.47 3.60
C ARG A 153 10.92 -15.20 3.23
N LEU A 154 10.88 -16.54 3.18
CA LEU A 154 12.04 -17.38 2.90
C LEU A 154 12.16 -17.79 1.43
N ASN A 155 11.14 -17.55 0.61
CA ASN A 155 11.06 -18.15 -0.70
C ASN A 155 10.41 -17.22 -1.75
N SER A 156 10.96 -16.04 -1.95
CA SER A 156 10.58 -15.15 -3.07
C SER A 156 10.77 -15.81 -4.46
N SER A 157 11.36 -17.01 -4.50
CA SER A 157 11.57 -17.81 -5.71
C SER A 157 10.49 -18.89 -5.95
N HIS A 158 9.55 -19.14 -5.02
CA HIS A 158 8.60 -20.25 -5.10
C HIS A 158 7.10 -19.88 -5.13
N VAL A 159 6.75 -18.61 -5.25
CA VAL A 159 5.34 -18.25 -5.50
C VAL A 159 5.00 -18.47 -6.97
N ARG A 160 5.05 -19.71 -7.38
CA ARG A 160 4.72 -20.11 -8.76
C ARG A 160 3.71 -21.26 -8.88
N THR A 161 2.97 -21.59 -7.84
CA THR A 161 2.03 -22.70 -7.94
C THR A 161 0.75 -22.49 -7.13
N SER A 162 -0.09 -21.59 -7.59
CA SER A 162 -1.56 -21.70 -7.46
C SER A 162 -2.22 -20.98 -8.62
N ARG A 163 -1.81 -21.33 -9.84
CA ARG A 163 -2.72 -21.13 -10.96
C ARG A 163 -3.78 -22.20 -10.83
N MET A 164 -5.00 -21.78 -10.57
CA MET A 164 -6.16 -22.65 -10.70
C MET A 164 -6.28 -23.12 -12.15
N PRO A 165 -6.82 -24.36 -12.34
CA PRO A 165 -7.16 -24.88 -13.66
C PRO A 165 -8.23 -24.04 -14.33
#